data_88f646694ef72b64bfe5f9420c8fe87f
#
_entry.id   88f646694ef72b64bfe5f9420c8fe87f
#
_cell.length_a   1.000
_cell.length_b   1.000
_cell.length_c   1.000
_cell.angle_alpha   90.00
_cell.angle_beta   90.00
_cell.angle_gamma   90.00
#
_symmetry.space_group_name_H-M   'P 1'
#
loop_
_entity.id
_entity.type
_entity.pdbx_description
1 polymer ?
#
loop_
_entity_poly.entity_id
_entity_poly.type
_entity_poly.pdbx_seq_one_letter_code
_entity_poly.pdbx_strand_id
1 'polypeptide(L)'
;MTEVIEKTIFELSSPGRTGVTFPDPDVPRAELPESLLRADLPLPELAEVDVVRHYMRLSKFNYSVDGGFYPLGSCTMKYNPKINEDMARLPGFAFTHPLQPVETVQGNLALMYTLQEWLKEISGFAAVTLQPAAGAHGELTGVLIMRAWHKSRGDVKRVKMLIPDSAHGTNPASSGMTGLNIVQIPSDGRGNVDLAALKAACDDTVVGLMLTNPNTLGLFDEHVEEVIKIVHDCGGLVYGDGANLNALLGIVRPGDLGIDVMHFNLHKTFSTPHGGGGPGSGPVGVAAHLAEFLPSPIVGILEEADDEQPPLFGFIEPKRTIGRVKAFHGHFGMLVRTFTYIAMHGPEGLRQVAEYAVLNANYLLARLRGTYRVPYDRICMHEFVAEGRVEGADVHALDIAKRLMDYDFHPPTNYFPLIIHEALMIEPTETENKDTLDAFAEALIKIAEEAKTTPDLLHAAPHKTPFGRVDEVKAARELVLCCWLPENYNK
;
A
#
# COMPACT_ATOMS: atom_id res chain seq x y z
N MET A 1 -22.25 29.45 15.63
CA MET A 1 -21.51 28.57 16.55
C MET A 1 -21.55 27.19 15.91
N THR A 2 -20.41 26.70 15.44
CA THR A 2 -20.29 25.32 14.95
C THR A 2 -20.59 24.41 16.13
N GLU A 3 -21.60 23.61 16.00
CA GLU A 3 -21.97 22.59 17.00
C GLU A 3 -20.76 21.66 17.18
N VAL A 4 -20.29 21.50 18.43
CA VAL A 4 -19.17 20.58 18.72
C VAL A 4 -19.70 19.16 18.58
N ILE A 5 -19.30 18.50 17.50
CA ILE A 5 -19.80 17.14 17.17
C ILE A 5 -19.33 16.11 18.19
N GLU A 6 -18.09 16.22 18.67
CA GLU A 6 -17.52 15.37 19.72
C GLU A 6 -16.50 16.19 20.53
N LYS A 7 -16.58 16.11 21.85
CA LYS A 7 -15.60 16.75 22.75
C LYS A 7 -14.28 16.00 22.68
N THR A 8 -13.17 16.72 22.85
CA THR A 8 -11.86 16.10 23.04
C THR A 8 -11.80 15.34 24.38
N ILE A 9 -10.85 14.40 24.49
CA ILE A 9 -10.63 13.71 25.77
C ILE A 9 -10.23 14.67 26.91
N PHE A 10 -9.61 15.81 26.59
CA PHE A 10 -9.26 16.84 27.56
C PHE A 10 -10.50 17.57 28.08
N GLU A 11 -11.50 17.84 27.24
CA GLU A 11 -12.78 18.45 27.63
C GLU A 11 -13.71 17.46 28.37
N LEU A 12 -13.46 16.14 28.23
CA LEU A 12 -14.15 15.08 28.97
C LEU A 12 -13.51 14.78 30.32
N SER A 13 -12.29 15.29 30.56
CA SER A 13 -11.52 15.06 31.77
C SER A 13 -12.28 15.52 33.02
N SER A 14 -12.21 14.74 34.08
CA SER A 14 -12.80 15.07 35.38
C SER A 14 -11.86 14.60 36.49
N PRO A 15 -11.47 15.49 37.42
CA PRO A 15 -10.52 15.15 38.48
C PRO A 15 -10.93 13.90 39.28
N GLY A 16 -9.94 13.04 39.54
CA GLY A 16 -10.09 11.81 40.28
C GLY A 16 -10.61 10.60 39.51
N ARG A 17 -10.88 10.73 38.19
CA ARG A 17 -11.21 9.57 37.36
C ARG A 17 -9.96 8.80 36.97
N THR A 18 -10.02 7.47 37.05
CA THR A 18 -8.93 6.56 36.72
C THR A 18 -9.40 5.52 35.72
N GLY A 19 -8.68 5.35 34.62
CA GLY A 19 -8.99 4.36 33.60
C GLY A 19 -8.26 3.02 33.82
N VAL A 20 -7.02 3.07 34.31
CA VAL A 20 -6.18 1.89 34.52
C VAL A 20 -5.45 2.02 35.85
N THR A 21 -5.38 0.92 36.59
CA THR A 21 -4.52 0.80 37.76
C THR A 21 -3.30 -0.03 37.39
N PHE A 22 -2.13 0.55 37.48
CA PHE A 22 -0.88 -0.16 37.25
C PHE A 22 -0.51 -0.95 38.52
N PRO A 23 0.10 -2.15 38.40
CA PRO A 23 0.71 -2.84 39.50
C PRO A 23 1.88 -2.03 40.07
N ASP A 24 2.21 -2.26 41.34
CA ASP A 24 3.42 -1.67 41.91
C ASP A 24 4.66 -2.13 41.13
N PRO A 25 5.68 -1.25 40.96
CA PRO A 25 6.91 -1.65 40.31
C PRO A 25 7.58 -2.78 41.09
N ASP A 26 8.04 -3.80 40.40
CA ASP A 26 8.83 -4.92 40.97
C ASP A 26 10.34 -4.60 41.06
N VAL A 27 10.71 -3.36 40.75
CA VAL A 27 12.08 -2.86 40.82
C VAL A 27 12.14 -1.62 41.73
N PRO A 28 13.29 -1.32 42.37
CA PRO A 28 13.45 -0.09 43.13
C PRO A 28 13.19 1.15 42.32
N ARG A 29 12.45 2.11 42.89
CA ARG A 29 12.26 3.43 42.26
C ARG A 29 13.59 4.21 42.28
N ALA A 30 14.01 4.68 41.12
CA ALA A 30 15.12 5.61 41.03
C ALA A 30 14.63 7.02 41.35
N GLU A 31 15.36 7.75 42.21
CA GLU A 31 15.14 9.16 42.43
C GLU A 31 15.73 9.94 41.27
N LEU A 32 14.89 10.74 40.61
CA LEU A 32 15.33 11.66 39.55
C LEU A 32 15.58 13.05 40.14
N PRO A 33 16.59 13.78 39.66
CA PRO A 33 16.79 15.16 40.03
C PRO A 33 15.53 16.01 39.74
N GLU A 34 15.14 16.89 40.64
CA GLU A 34 13.96 17.77 40.47
C GLU A 34 14.00 18.58 39.18
N SER A 35 15.21 18.97 38.72
CA SER A 35 15.41 19.67 37.45
C SER A 35 15.02 18.88 36.20
N LEU A 36 14.88 17.57 36.31
CA LEU A 36 14.42 16.65 35.24
C LEU A 36 12.94 16.32 35.37
N LEU A 37 12.31 16.70 36.46
CA LEU A 37 10.89 16.43 36.69
C LEU A 37 10.05 17.59 36.16
N ARG A 38 9.01 17.23 35.43
CA ARG A 38 7.97 18.19 35.04
C ARG A 38 6.99 18.33 36.19
N ALA A 39 6.80 19.55 36.69
CA ALA A 39 5.95 19.85 37.83
C ALA A 39 4.45 19.66 37.49
N ASP A 40 4.09 19.80 36.21
CA ASP A 40 2.72 19.74 35.74
C ASP A 40 2.61 18.78 34.55
N LEU A 41 1.73 17.83 34.62
CA LEU A 41 1.42 16.86 33.56
C LEU A 41 -0.06 17.06 33.16
N PRO A 42 -0.34 17.88 32.16
CA PRO A 42 -1.72 18.12 31.71
C PRO A 42 -2.29 16.93 30.95
N LEU A 43 -2.40 15.79 31.63
CA LEU A 43 -3.01 14.58 31.12
C LEU A 43 -4.50 14.54 31.52
N PRO A 44 -5.37 14.02 30.64
CA PRO A 44 -6.78 13.90 30.98
C PRO A 44 -7.02 12.77 31.99
N GLU A 45 -7.89 13.03 32.97
CA GLU A 45 -8.34 12.05 33.94
C GLU A 45 -9.69 11.51 33.50
N LEU A 46 -9.73 10.23 33.05
CA LEU A 46 -10.88 9.58 32.43
C LEU A 46 -11.03 8.16 32.94
N ALA A 47 -12.26 7.68 33.04
CA ALA A 47 -12.51 6.25 33.23
C ALA A 47 -12.40 5.50 31.90
N GLU A 48 -12.10 4.20 31.93
CA GLU A 48 -12.02 3.34 30.75
C GLU A 48 -13.27 3.47 29.85
N VAL A 49 -14.44 3.49 30.45
CA VAL A 49 -15.72 3.63 29.72
C VAL A 49 -15.82 4.93 28.93
N ASP A 50 -15.29 6.03 29.46
CA ASP A 50 -15.28 7.33 28.77
C ASP A 50 -14.35 7.29 27.56
N VAL A 51 -13.17 6.70 27.72
CA VAL A 51 -12.17 6.53 26.65
C VAL A 51 -12.73 5.65 25.53
N VAL A 52 -13.24 4.46 25.88
CA VAL A 52 -13.78 3.52 24.88
C VAL A 52 -14.95 4.17 24.11
N ARG A 53 -15.90 4.79 24.82
CA ARG A 53 -17.05 5.43 24.17
C ARG A 53 -16.67 6.61 23.29
N HIS A 54 -15.67 7.42 23.70
CA HIS A 54 -15.15 8.52 22.91
C HIS A 54 -14.59 8.01 21.57
N TYR A 55 -13.64 7.08 21.60
CA TYR A 55 -13.04 6.54 20.38
C TYR A 55 -14.03 5.73 19.52
N MET A 56 -15.00 5.05 20.14
CA MET A 56 -16.09 4.40 19.40
C MET A 56 -17.00 5.40 18.66
N ARG A 57 -17.23 6.59 19.22
CA ARG A 57 -17.96 7.66 18.51
C ARG A 57 -17.13 8.24 17.38
N LEU A 58 -15.85 8.53 17.63
CA LEU A 58 -14.93 9.02 16.58
C LEU A 58 -14.78 8.02 15.43
N SER A 59 -14.71 6.72 15.72
CA SER A 59 -14.55 5.71 14.68
C SER A 59 -15.73 5.67 13.70
N LYS A 60 -16.93 6.08 14.12
CA LYS A 60 -18.11 6.15 13.25
C LYS A 60 -18.06 7.29 12.24
N PHE A 61 -17.16 8.26 12.41
CA PHE A 61 -16.94 9.34 11.43
C PHE A 61 -15.98 8.92 10.31
N ASN A 62 -15.30 7.80 10.47
CA ASN A 62 -14.38 7.26 9.48
C ASN A 62 -15.08 6.16 8.68
N TYR A 63 -14.80 6.16 7.38
CA TYR A 63 -15.17 5.06 6.51
C TYR A 63 -14.22 3.88 6.70
N SER A 64 -14.72 2.66 6.60
CA SER A 64 -13.92 1.45 6.72
C SER A 64 -14.35 0.39 5.72
N VAL A 65 -13.42 -0.46 5.33
CA VAL A 65 -13.66 -1.60 4.43
C VAL A 65 -14.65 -2.63 5.02
N ASP A 66 -14.83 -2.64 6.34
CA ASP A 66 -15.85 -3.46 7.01
C ASP A 66 -17.26 -2.83 6.93
N GLY A 67 -17.32 -1.52 6.73
CA GLY A 67 -18.58 -0.78 6.64
C GLY A 67 -19.16 -0.68 5.24
N GLY A 68 -18.34 -0.84 4.19
CA GLY A 68 -18.80 -0.72 2.83
C GLY A 68 -17.69 -0.73 1.79
N PHE A 69 -18.10 -0.53 0.55
CA PHE A 69 -17.23 -0.51 -0.62
C PHE A 69 -16.21 0.64 -0.58
N TYR A 70 -14.96 0.32 -0.80
CA TYR A 70 -13.85 1.26 -0.74
C TYR A 70 -13.11 1.31 -2.09
N PRO A 71 -13.58 2.09 -3.08
CA PRO A 71 -13.14 2.02 -4.49
C PRO A 71 -11.81 2.73 -4.77
N LEU A 72 -10.90 2.81 -3.81
CA LEU A 72 -9.67 3.58 -3.90
C LEU A 72 -8.68 2.91 -4.87
N GLY A 73 -8.50 3.48 -6.06
CA GLY A 73 -7.54 2.98 -7.03
C GLY A 73 -6.09 3.17 -6.61
N SER A 74 -5.20 2.34 -7.14
CA SER A 74 -3.78 2.24 -6.79
C SER A 74 -3.50 1.80 -5.34
N CYS A 75 -4.55 1.45 -4.59
CA CYS A 75 -4.46 1.05 -3.20
C CYS A 75 -5.54 0.01 -2.89
N THR A 76 -5.39 -1.20 -3.42
CA THR A 76 -6.36 -2.30 -3.31
C THR A 76 -6.97 -2.41 -1.91
N MET A 77 -8.15 -1.81 -1.72
CA MET A 77 -8.85 -1.74 -0.45
C MET A 77 -9.94 -2.81 -0.40
N LYS A 78 -9.54 -4.07 -0.33
CA LYS A 78 -10.48 -5.18 -0.27
C LYS A 78 -10.81 -5.62 1.15
N TYR A 79 -11.94 -6.28 1.32
CA TYR A 79 -12.35 -6.86 2.60
C TYR A 79 -11.26 -7.78 3.16
N ASN A 80 -10.96 -7.64 4.44
CA ASN A 80 -9.98 -8.46 5.15
C ASN A 80 -10.70 -9.63 5.85
N PRO A 81 -10.47 -10.91 5.44
CA PRO A 81 -11.09 -12.06 6.08
C PRO A 81 -10.79 -12.14 7.58
N LYS A 82 -11.81 -12.31 8.41
CA LYS A 82 -11.66 -12.28 9.87
C LYS A 82 -10.80 -13.43 10.42
N ILE A 83 -10.77 -14.56 9.74
CA ILE A 83 -9.89 -15.67 10.09
C ILE A 83 -8.41 -15.27 10.11
N ASN A 84 -8.00 -14.30 9.27
CA ASN A 84 -6.63 -13.80 9.27
C ASN A 84 -6.28 -13.18 10.63
N GLU A 85 -7.24 -12.47 11.25
CA GLU A 85 -7.08 -11.88 12.58
C GLU A 85 -7.03 -12.94 13.66
N ASP A 86 -7.88 -13.97 13.57
CA ASP A 86 -7.92 -15.07 14.54
C ASP A 86 -6.60 -15.83 14.54
N MET A 87 -6.05 -16.13 13.36
CA MET A 87 -4.76 -16.81 13.25
C MET A 87 -3.61 -15.95 13.79
N ALA A 88 -3.60 -14.65 13.49
CA ALA A 88 -2.55 -13.75 13.99
C ALA A 88 -2.56 -13.56 15.52
N ARG A 89 -3.69 -13.86 16.18
CA ARG A 89 -3.84 -13.79 17.65
C ARG A 89 -3.46 -15.07 18.36
N LEU A 90 -3.20 -16.16 17.65
CA LEU A 90 -2.78 -17.40 18.30
C LEU A 90 -1.54 -17.15 19.18
N PRO A 91 -1.51 -17.67 20.44
CA PRO A 91 -0.43 -17.39 21.39
C PRO A 91 0.96 -17.70 20.86
N GLY A 92 1.09 -18.79 20.08
CA GLY A 92 2.36 -19.19 19.46
C GLY A 92 2.90 -18.18 18.44
N PHE A 93 2.06 -17.30 17.90
CA PHE A 93 2.46 -16.21 17.01
C PHE A 93 2.52 -14.86 17.72
N ALA A 94 1.50 -14.55 18.55
CA ALA A 94 1.36 -13.23 19.16
C ALA A 94 2.30 -12.96 20.32
N PHE A 95 2.72 -13.99 21.06
CA PHE A 95 3.52 -13.85 22.28
C PHE A 95 4.99 -14.26 22.12
N THR A 96 5.49 -14.23 20.90
CA THR A 96 6.90 -14.48 20.61
C THR A 96 7.66 -13.16 20.42
N HIS A 97 8.95 -13.16 20.70
CA HIS A 97 9.81 -11.99 20.50
C HIS A 97 10.78 -12.25 19.33
N PRO A 98 11.05 -11.24 18.45
CA PRO A 98 11.92 -11.44 17.28
C PRO A 98 13.37 -11.85 17.59
N LEU A 99 13.86 -11.58 18.80
CA LEU A 99 15.21 -11.97 19.26
C LEU A 99 15.20 -13.19 20.17
N GLN A 100 14.07 -13.91 20.22
CA GLN A 100 13.98 -15.19 20.94
C GLN A 100 14.89 -16.23 20.29
N PRO A 101 15.50 -17.17 21.05
CA PRO A 101 16.33 -18.22 20.46
C PRO A 101 15.58 -19.01 19.39
N VAL A 102 16.24 -19.28 18.27
CA VAL A 102 15.62 -19.89 17.08
C VAL A 102 14.97 -21.24 17.36
N GLU A 103 15.52 -22.00 18.30
CA GLU A 103 15.03 -23.33 18.71
C GLU A 103 13.63 -23.25 19.33
N THR A 104 13.28 -22.10 19.90
CA THR A 104 11.98 -21.88 20.57
C THR A 104 10.89 -21.32 19.64
N VAL A 105 11.24 -20.95 18.41
CA VAL A 105 10.36 -20.29 17.44
C VAL A 105 10.33 -20.97 16.07
N GLN A 106 10.59 -22.28 16.04
CA GLN A 106 10.68 -23.04 14.80
C GLN A 106 9.40 -22.96 13.95
N GLY A 107 8.21 -22.98 14.55
CA GLY A 107 6.94 -22.79 13.84
C GLY A 107 6.82 -21.43 13.16
N ASN A 108 7.33 -20.36 13.79
CA ASN A 108 7.33 -19.01 13.23
C ASN A 108 8.29 -18.90 12.03
N LEU A 109 9.48 -19.52 12.17
CA LEU A 109 10.48 -19.55 11.09
C LEU A 109 10.00 -20.41 9.93
N ALA A 110 9.38 -21.55 10.20
CA ALA A 110 8.75 -22.41 9.17
C ALA A 110 7.68 -21.65 8.38
N LEU A 111 6.81 -20.90 9.06
CA LEU A 111 5.81 -20.04 8.41
C LEU A 111 6.48 -19.01 7.50
N MET A 112 7.50 -18.31 8.00
CA MET A 112 8.22 -17.31 7.22
C MET A 112 8.91 -17.92 6.01
N TYR A 113 9.59 -19.05 6.18
CA TYR A 113 10.22 -19.78 5.09
C TYR A 113 9.20 -20.20 4.02
N THR A 114 8.12 -20.85 4.46
CA THR A 114 7.05 -21.29 3.53
C THR A 114 6.44 -20.10 2.79
N LEU A 115 6.23 -18.96 3.45
CA LEU A 115 5.74 -17.75 2.79
C LEU A 115 6.72 -17.22 1.75
N GLN A 116 8.05 -17.27 2.02
CA GLN A 116 9.06 -16.92 1.01
C GLN A 116 8.93 -17.84 -0.23
N GLU A 117 8.80 -19.16 -0.01
CA GLU A 117 8.66 -20.13 -1.10
C GLU A 117 7.36 -19.91 -1.90
N TRP A 118 6.23 -19.62 -1.22
CA TRP A 118 4.97 -19.33 -1.91
C TRP A 118 5.06 -18.03 -2.73
N LEU A 119 5.69 -16.98 -2.20
CA LEU A 119 5.88 -15.74 -2.95
C LEU A 119 6.80 -15.94 -4.16
N LYS A 120 7.84 -16.79 -4.05
CA LYS A 120 8.67 -17.19 -5.19
C LYS A 120 7.83 -17.90 -6.27
N GLU A 121 7.01 -18.87 -5.87
CA GLU A 121 6.16 -19.62 -6.81
C GLU A 121 5.13 -18.71 -7.49
N ILE A 122 4.45 -17.86 -6.74
CA ILE A 122 3.44 -16.92 -7.26
C ILE A 122 4.05 -15.95 -8.28
N SER A 123 5.29 -15.54 -8.09
CA SER A 123 5.90 -14.45 -8.84
C SER A 123 6.98 -14.84 -9.83
N GLY A 124 7.52 -16.08 -9.74
CA GLY A 124 8.61 -16.56 -10.59
C GLY A 124 10.01 -16.09 -10.18
N PHE A 125 10.19 -15.49 -9.01
CA PHE A 125 11.51 -15.07 -8.52
C PHE A 125 12.28 -16.21 -7.86
N ALA A 126 13.60 -16.09 -7.86
CA ALA A 126 14.50 -17.10 -7.30
C ALA A 126 14.66 -16.99 -5.77
N ALA A 127 14.56 -15.78 -5.21
CA ALA A 127 14.71 -15.53 -3.79
C ALA A 127 13.84 -14.36 -3.35
N VAL A 128 13.39 -14.38 -2.08
CA VAL A 128 12.52 -13.36 -1.48
C VAL A 128 13.02 -12.99 -0.09
N THR A 129 13.02 -11.69 0.23
CA THR A 129 13.16 -11.18 1.61
C THR A 129 11.82 -10.68 2.13
N LEU A 130 11.53 -10.92 3.40
CA LEU A 130 10.31 -10.45 4.08
C LEU A 130 10.53 -9.17 4.91
N GLN A 131 11.76 -8.62 4.92
CA GLN A 131 12.13 -7.54 5.83
C GLN A 131 11.41 -6.20 5.59
N PRO A 132 11.24 -5.72 4.34
CA PRO A 132 10.71 -4.37 4.12
C PRO A 132 9.31 -4.19 4.71
N ALA A 133 9.09 -3.06 5.37
CA ALA A 133 7.90 -2.79 6.18
C ALA A 133 6.68 -2.30 5.36
N ALA A 134 6.90 -1.87 4.14
CA ALA A 134 5.85 -1.32 3.26
C ALA A 134 6.33 -1.33 1.80
N GLY A 135 5.43 -0.99 0.85
CA GLY A 135 5.77 -0.90 -0.58
C GLY A 135 6.92 0.07 -0.86
N ALA A 136 6.83 1.31 -0.39
CA ALA A 136 7.90 2.30 -0.57
C ALA A 136 9.24 1.85 0.03
N HIS A 137 9.23 1.10 1.13
CA HIS A 137 10.44 0.50 1.70
C HIS A 137 10.96 -0.66 0.83
N GLY A 138 10.06 -1.44 0.23
CA GLY A 138 10.40 -2.46 -0.78
C GLY A 138 11.00 -1.83 -2.04
N GLU A 139 10.43 -0.71 -2.51
CA GLU A 139 10.99 0.05 -3.63
C GLU A 139 12.43 0.49 -3.35
N LEU A 140 12.66 1.18 -2.23
CA LEU A 140 14.00 1.61 -1.82
C LEU A 140 14.96 0.41 -1.74
N THR A 141 14.53 -0.70 -1.13
CA THR A 141 15.31 -1.93 -1.01
C THR A 141 15.68 -2.49 -2.38
N GLY A 142 14.73 -2.55 -3.31
CA GLY A 142 14.97 -3.02 -4.68
C GLY A 142 15.98 -2.15 -5.42
N VAL A 143 15.85 -0.84 -5.34
CA VAL A 143 16.83 0.09 -5.96
C VAL A 143 18.22 -0.05 -5.33
N LEU A 144 18.32 -0.25 -4.03
CA LEU A 144 19.59 -0.51 -3.35
C LEU A 144 20.24 -1.82 -3.82
N ILE A 145 19.46 -2.89 -4.03
CA ILE A 145 19.94 -4.16 -4.60
C ILE A 145 20.48 -3.96 -6.01
N MET A 146 19.73 -3.27 -6.88
CA MET A 146 20.17 -2.97 -8.26
C MET A 146 21.50 -2.19 -8.27
N ARG A 147 21.61 -1.17 -7.42
CA ARG A 147 22.86 -0.40 -7.28
C ARG A 147 24.02 -1.24 -6.75
N ALA A 148 23.78 -2.09 -5.75
CA ALA A 148 24.81 -2.97 -5.21
C ALA A 148 25.32 -3.95 -6.27
N TRP A 149 24.44 -4.50 -7.09
CA TRP A 149 24.80 -5.38 -8.19
C TRP A 149 25.67 -4.66 -9.22
N HIS A 150 25.27 -3.49 -9.73
CA HIS A 150 26.07 -2.70 -10.66
C HIS A 150 27.44 -2.33 -10.08
N LYS A 151 27.47 -1.86 -8.83
CA LYS A 151 28.72 -1.53 -8.12
C LYS A 151 29.64 -2.74 -8.01
N SER A 152 29.12 -3.93 -7.76
CA SER A 152 29.90 -5.17 -7.64
C SER A 152 30.60 -5.55 -8.96
N ARG A 153 30.08 -5.07 -10.08
CA ARG A 153 30.62 -5.28 -11.43
C ARG A 153 31.54 -4.15 -11.91
N GLY A 154 31.74 -3.12 -11.07
CA GLY A 154 32.52 -1.95 -11.44
C GLY A 154 31.78 -0.91 -12.30
N ASP A 155 30.46 -1.06 -12.49
CA ASP A 155 29.63 -0.19 -13.33
C ASP A 155 29.26 1.11 -12.61
N VAL A 156 30.23 1.86 -12.10
CA VAL A 156 30.04 3.07 -11.30
C VAL A 156 29.42 4.24 -12.08
N LYS A 157 29.46 4.22 -13.41
CA LYS A 157 28.86 5.24 -14.29
C LYS A 157 27.34 5.13 -14.39
N ARG A 158 26.74 4.03 -13.96
CA ARG A 158 25.29 3.84 -13.99
C ARG A 158 24.63 4.60 -12.84
N VAL A 159 24.01 5.72 -13.21
CA VAL A 159 23.40 6.69 -12.27
C VAL A 159 21.99 7.13 -12.71
N LYS A 160 21.48 6.60 -13.82
CA LYS A 160 20.21 6.98 -14.42
C LYS A 160 19.14 5.91 -14.12
N MET A 161 17.98 6.32 -13.58
CA MET A 161 16.79 5.50 -13.44
C MET A 161 15.71 5.99 -14.40
N LEU A 162 15.21 5.08 -15.24
CA LEU A 162 14.10 5.35 -16.15
C LEU A 162 12.79 5.09 -15.42
N ILE A 163 11.80 6.00 -15.55
CA ILE A 163 10.50 5.90 -14.86
C ILE A 163 9.41 6.34 -15.81
N PRO A 164 8.41 5.48 -16.12
CA PRO A 164 7.25 5.89 -16.92
C PRO A 164 6.48 7.05 -16.26
N ASP A 165 5.87 7.92 -17.06
CA ASP A 165 5.09 9.08 -16.60
C ASP A 165 3.79 8.68 -15.87
N SER A 166 3.34 7.46 -16.08
CA SER A 166 2.24 6.83 -15.35
C SER A 166 2.66 6.24 -13.99
N ALA A 167 3.95 6.27 -13.59
CA ALA A 167 4.42 5.65 -12.36
C ALA A 167 3.87 6.36 -11.11
N HIS A 168 3.78 5.62 -10.01
CA HIS A 168 3.45 6.17 -8.70
C HIS A 168 4.55 7.13 -8.23
N GLY A 169 4.18 8.19 -7.51
CA GLY A 169 5.13 9.22 -7.03
C GLY A 169 6.23 8.71 -6.10
N THR A 170 6.08 7.54 -5.48
CA THR A 170 7.12 6.92 -4.65
C THR A 170 8.27 6.34 -5.48
N ASN A 171 8.07 5.95 -6.73
CA ASN A 171 9.14 5.42 -7.59
C ASN A 171 10.26 6.46 -7.83
N PRO A 172 9.97 7.70 -8.29
CA PRO A 172 11.00 8.73 -8.36
C PRO A 172 11.56 9.10 -6.99
N ALA A 173 10.76 9.12 -5.92
CA ALA A 173 11.24 9.44 -4.58
C ALA A 173 12.28 8.42 -4.09
N SER A 174 12.01 7.13 -4.21
CA SER A 174 12.93 6.03 -3.84
C SER A 174 14.23 6.09 -4.65
N SER A 175 14.15 6.40 -5.95
CA SER A 175 15.32 6.58 -6.81
C SER A 175 16.15 7.79 -6.39
N GLY A 176 15.51 8.93 -6.16
CA GLY A 176 16.16 10.16 -5.71
C GLY A 176 16.87 10.02 -4.36
N MET A 177 16.26 9.32 -3.39
CA MET A 177 16.87 9.02 -2.09
C MET A 177 18.17 8.22 -2.22
N THR A 178 18.32 7.43 -3.26
CA THR A 178 19.55 6.68 -3.53
C THR A 178 20.57 7.47 -4.38
N GLY A 179 20.31 8.73 -4.70
CA GLY A 179 21.20 9.59 -5.48
C GLY A 179 21.22 9.27 -6.98
N LEU A 180 20.14 8.71 -7.52
CA LEU A 180 20.00 8.44 -8.95
C LEU A 180 19.34 9.64 -9.66
N ASN A 181 19.75 9.86 -10.92
CA ASN A 181 19.13 10.80 -11.83
C ASN A 181 17.88 10.17 -12.46
N ILE A 182 16.75 10.83 -12.36
CA ILE A 182 15.47 10.32 -12.86
C ILE A 182 15.27 10.83 -14.29
N VAL A 183 14.93 9.91 -15.20
CA VAL A 183 14.52 10.24 -16.57
C VAL A 183 13.12 9.68 -16.78
N GLN A 184 12.18 10.59 -17.02
CA GLN A 184 10.80 10.22 -17.27
C GLN A 184 10.65 9.71 -18.71
N ILE A 185 9.93 8.60 -18.88
CA ILE A 185 9.57 8.02 -20.18
C ILE A 185 8.07 8.27 -20.41
N PRO A 186 7.67 8.89 -21.52
CA PRO A 186 6.26 9.14 -21.80
C PRO A 186 5.49 7.87 -22.11
N SER A 187 4.18 7.93 -21.91
CA SER A 187 3.23 6.93 -22.40
C SER A 187 2.88 7.20 -23.86
N ASP A 188 2.61 6.12 -24.61
CA ASP A 188 2.07 6.21 -25.98
C ASP A 188 0.58 6.57 -25.99
N GLY A 189 -0.02 6.72 -27.19
CA GLY A 189 -1.45 7.04 -27.35
C GLY A 189 -2.40 5.94 -26.87
N ARG A 190 -1.90 4.77 -26.46
CA ARG A 190 -2.68 3.66 -25.90
C ARG A 190 -2.42 3.44 -24.40
N GLY A 191 -1.54 4.24 -23.79
CA GLY A 191 -1.19 4.15 -22.38
C GLY A 191 -0.11 3.11 -22.07
N ASN A 192 0.62 2.61 -23.06
CA ASN A 192 1.81 1.78 -22.90
C ASN A 192 3.05 2.68 -22.76
N VAL A 193 4.20 2.11 -22.38
CA VAL A 193 5.48 2.80 -22.43
C VAL A 193 5.85 3.12 -23.88
N ASP A 194 6.21 4.36 -24.20
CA ASP A 194 6.69 4.73 -25.54
C ASP A 194 8.05 4.07 -25.83
N LEU A 195 8.04 3.08 -26.72
CA LEU A 195 9.24 2.31 -27.07
C LEU A 195 10.32 3.16 -27.74
N ALA A 196 9.95 4.18 -28.51
CA ALA A 196 10.93 5.03 -29.19
C ALA A 196 11.63 5.95 -28.18
N ALA A 197 10.87 6.54 -27.27
CA ALA A 197 11.41 7.35 -26.18
C ALA A 197 12.28 6.49 -25.23
N LEU A 198 11.85 5.26 -24.92
CA LEU A 198 12.60 4.33 -24.09
C LEU A 198 13.95 3.98 -24.76
N LYS A 199 13.96 3.61 -26.03
CA LYS A 199 15.18 3.32 -26.80
C LYS A 199 16.14 4.50 -26.82
N ALA A 200 15.62 5.71 -27.00
CA ALA A 200 16.43 6.93 -27.01
C ALA A 200 17.05 7.27 -25.64
N ALA A 201 16.39 6.88 -24.54
CA ALA A 201 16.87 7.11 -23.18
C ALA A 201 17.86 6.04 -22.69
N CYS A 202 17.86 4.86 -23.30
CA CYS A 202 18.71 3.73 -22.93
C CYS A 202 20.15 3.93 -23.41
N ASP A 203 21.08 4.00 -22.47
CA ASP A 203 22.54 4.04 -22.68
C ASP A 203 23.27 3.32 -21.54
N ASP A 204 24.59 3.34 -21.57
CA ASP A 204 25.44 2.66 -20.60
C ASP A 204 25.50 3.34 -19.21
N THR A 205 24.76 4.41 -19.00
CA THR A 205 24.58 5.07 -17.70
C THR A 205 23.29 4.65 -16.98
N VAL A 206 22.44 3.85 -17.63
CA VAL A 206 21.16 3.39 -17.07
C VAL A 206 21.39 2.32 -16.01
N VAL A 207 20.90 2.56 -14.78
CA VAL A 207 20.80 1.54 -13.71
C VAL A 207 19.67 0.57 -14.04
N GLY A 208 18.53 1.10 -14.47
CA GLY A 208 17.35 0.31 -14.82
C GLY A 208 16.12 1.15 -15.07
N LEU A 209 15.00 0.44 -15.21
CA LEU A 209 13.65 0.96 -15.35
C LEU A 209 12.81 0.53 -14.14
N MET A 210 12.03 1.46 -13.55
CA MET A 210 10.96 1.11 -12.59
C MET A 210 9.65 1.01 -13.34
N LEU A 211 9.13 -0.19 -13.50
CA LEU A 211 7.94 -0.50 -14.27
C LEU A 211 6.80 -0.95 -13.35
N THR A 212 5.66 -0.32 -13.44
CA THR A 212 4.40 -0.80 -12.86
C THR A 212 3.60 -1.51 -13.95
N ASN A 213 3.28 -2.80 -13.78
CA ASN A 213 2.48 -3.55 -14.76
C ASN A 213 1.55 -4.56 -14.05
N PRO A 214 0.21 -4.40 -14.17
CA PRO A 214 -0.50 -3.32 -14.86
C PRO A 214 -0.12 -1.93 -14.32
N ASN A 215 -0.15 -0.92 -15.21
CA ASN A 215 0.21 0.45 -14.82
C ASN A 215 -0.92 1.16 -14.05
N THR A 216 -0.70 2.38 -13.60
CA THR A 216 -1.68 3.16 -12.83
C THR A 216 -2.89 3.65 -13.64
N LEU A 217 -2.92 3.38 -14.94
CA LEU A 217 -4.12 3.55 -15.78
C LEU A 217 -5.02 2.31 -15.75
N GLY A 218 -4.59 1.26 -15.03
CA GLY A 218 -5.25 -0.06 -15.02
C GLY A 218 -4.97 -0.89 -16.26
N LEU A 219 -3.90 -0.60 -16.99
CA LEU A 219 -3.62 -1.22 -18.29
C LEU A 219 -2.39 -2.13 -18.22
N PHE A 220 -2.51 -3.35 -18.75
CA PHE A 220 -1.36 -4.20 -18.99
C PHE A 220 -0.62 -3.70 -20.24
N ASP A 221 0.70 -3.48 -20.12
CA ASP A 221 1.51 -2.99 -21.23
C ASP A 221 1.60 -4.08 -22.32
N GLU A 222 1.15 -3.74 -23.54
CA GLU A 222 1.11 -4.68 -24.68
C GLU A 222 2.50 -5.01 -25.21
N HIS A 223 3.53 -4.24 -24.82
CA HIS A 223 4.89 -4.35 -25.28
C HIS A 223 5.87 -4.69 -24.15
N VAL A 224 5.37 -5.21 -23.03
CA VAL A 224 6.18 -5.43 -21.82
C VAL A 224 7.47 -6.22 -22.08
N GLU A 225 7.43 -7.25 -22.90
CA GLU A 225 8.61 -8.06 -23.26
C GLU A 225 9.65 -7.22 -24.02
N GLU A 226 9.20 -6.37 -24.96
CA GLU A 226 10.11 -5.48 -25.71
C GLU A 226 10.67 -4.38 -24.80
N VAL A 227 9.87 -3.82 -23.90
CA VAL A 227 10.30 -2.85 -22.87
C VAL A 227 11.45 -3.46 -22.04
N ILE A 228 11.24 -4.65 -21.49
CA ILE A 228 12.24 -5.37 -20.69
C ILE A 228 13.51 -5.63 -21.51
N LYS A 229 13.34 -6.13 -22.74
CA LYS A 229 14.47 -6.40 -23.62
C LYS A 229 15.31 -5.16 -23.92
N ILE A 230 14.70 -4.00 -24.21
CA ILE A 230 15.42 -2.74 -24.48
C ILE A 230 16.27 -2.34 -23.28
N VAL A 231 15.75 -2.47 -22.06
CA VAL A 231 16.47 -2.14 -20.83
C VAL A 231 17.63 -3.11 -20.58
N HIS A 232 17.42 -4.40 -20.79
CA HIS A 232 18.47 -5.41 -20.66
C HIS A 232 19.57 -5.26 -21.72
N ASP A 233 19.21 -4.94 -22.95
CA ASP A 233 20.16 -4.74 -24.05
C ASP A 233 21.15 -3.59 -23.77
N CYS A 234 20.75 -2.55 -23.01
CA CYS A 234 21.66 -1.50 -22.55
C CYS A 234 22.38 -1.85 -21.24
N GLY A 235 22.14 -3.04 -20.68
CA GLY A 235 22.74 -3.54 -19.44
C GLY A 235 22.10 -3.00 -18.17
N GLY A 236 20.91 -2.38 -18.25
CA GLY A 236 20.09 -2.00 -17.13
C GLY A 236 19.32 -3.20 -16.55
N LEU A 237 18.70 -3.01 -15.38
CA LEU A 237 17.82 -3.97 -14.72
C LEU A 237 16.37 -3.46 -14.74
N VAL A 238 15.41 -4.37 -14.67
CA VAL A 238 14.00 -4.01 -14.58
C VAL A 238 13.48 -4.26 -13.18
N TYR A 239 13.05 -3.18 -12.53
CA TYR A 239 12.33 -3.22 -11.27
C TYR A 239 10.84 -3.23 -11.55
N GLY A 240 10.10 -4.17 -10.97
CA GLY A 240 8.64 -4.25 -11.00
C GLY A 240 8.02 -3.63 -9.75
N ASP A 241 7.11 -2.69 -9.93
CA ASP A 241 6.24 -2.24 -8.86
C ASP A 241 5.08 -3.24 -8.69
N GLY A 242 5.09 -3.99 -7.59
CA GLY A 242 4.11 -5.03 -7.30
C GLY A 242 2.81 -4.54 -6.67
N ALA A 243 2.54 -3.24 -6.66
CA ALA A 243 1.30 -2.68 -6.14
C ALA A 243 0.05 -3.28 -6.80
N ASN A 244 0.15 -3.60 -8.09
CA ASN A 244 -0.94 -4.07 -8.93
C ASN A 244 -0.93 -5.60 -9.18
N LEU A 245 -0.18 -6.38 -8.37
CA LEU A 245 -0.10 -7.83 -8.49
C LEU A 245 -1.46 -8.54 -8.36
N ASN A 246 -2.45 -7.91 -7.74
CA ASN A 246 -3.80 -8.45 -7.56
C ASN A 246 -4.45 -8.90 -8.89
N ALA A 247 -4.14 -8.22 -9.98
CA ALA A 247 -4.64 -8.54 -11.32
C ALA A 247 -3.90 -9.72 -12.00
N LEU A 248 -2.79 -10.20 -11.44
CA LEU A 248 -1.89 -11.13 -12.10
C LEU A 248 -1.84 -12.52 -11.43
N LEU A 249 -2.38 -12.66 -10.21
CA LEU A 249 -2.30 -13.90 -9.43
C LEU A 249 -2.77 -15.12 -10.24
N GLY A 250 -1.90 -16.14 -10.35
CA GLY A 250 -2.20 -17.37 -11.07
C GLY A 250 -2.37 -17.22 -12.59
N ILE A 251 -2.13 -16.04 -13.16
CA ILE A 251 -2.24 -15.72 -14.60
C ILE A 251 -0.85 -15.41 -15.18
N VAL A 252 -0.11 -14.50 -14.54
CA VAL A 252 1.22 -14.06 -14.98
C VAL A 252 2.17 -14.07 -13.80
N ARG A 253 3.34 -14.65 -14.00
CA ARG A 253 4.46 -14.59 -13.04
C ARG A 253 5.44 -13.51 -13.51
N PRO A 254 5.57 -12.37 -12.81
CA PRO A 254 6.41 -11.26 -13.28
C PRO A 254 7.88 -11.61 -13.52
N GLY A 255 8.45 -12.52 -12.73
CA GLY A 255 9.81 -13.02 -12.94
C GLY A 255 10.00 -13.74 -14.26
N ASP A 256 8.98 -14.45 -14.77
CA ASP A 256 9.03 -15.16 -16.05
C ASP A 256 9.01 -14.19 -17.26
N LEU A 257 8.50 -12.95 -17.07
CA LEU A 257 8.60 -11.89 -18.08
C LEU A 257 10.00 -11.28 -18.18
N GLY A 258 10.88 -11.54 -17.20
CA GLY A 258 12.23 -10.99 -17.15
C GLY A 258 12.39 -9.79 -16.21
N ILE A 259 11.43 -9.54 -15.31
CA ILE A 259 11.59 -8.57 -14.23
C ILE A 259 12.66 -9.09 -13.25
N ASP A 260 13.65 -8.26 -12.92
CA ASP A 260 14.78 -8.65 -12.10
C ASP A 260 14.54 -8.52 -10.60
N VAL A 261 13.80 -7.49 -10.21
CA VAL A 261 13.48 -7.16 -8.81
C VAL A 261 12.03 -6.69 -8.73
N MET A 262 11.28 -7.13 -7.71
CA MET A 262 9.92 -6.64 -7.49
C MET A 262 9.59 -6.61 -6.01
N HIS A 263 8.90 -5.59 -5.54
CA HIS A 263 8.28 -5.62 -4.23
C HIS A 263 6.85 -6.14 -4.30
N PHE A 264 6.37 -6.69 -3.18
CA PHE A 264 4.98 -7.11 -2.99
C PHE A 264 4.31 -6.18 -1.97
N ASN A 265 3.05 -5.83 -2.20
CA ASN A 265 2.23 -5.16 -1.18
C ASN A 265 1.30 -6.20 -0.53
N LEU A 266 1.72 -6.77 0.61
CA LEU A 266 0.90 -7.78 1.30
C LEU A 266 -0.43 -7.20 1.77
N HIS A 267 -0.45 -5.91 2.09
CA HIS A 267 -1.64 -5.15 2.49
C HIS A 267 -2.56 -4.74 1.33
N LYS A 268 -2.21 -5.09 0.09
CA LYS A 268 -3.04 -4.94 -1.11
C LYS A 268 -3.49 -6.33 -1.59
N THR A 269 -2.64 -6.99 -2.35
CA THR A 269 -2.91 -8.27 -3.01
C THR A 269 -3.35 -9.38 -2.03
N PHE A 270 -2.75 -9.46 -0.85
CA PHE A 270 -3.01 -10.53 0.12
C PHE A 270 -3.85 -10.10 1.32
N SER A 271 -4.60 -9.00 1.16
CA SER A 271 -5.69 -8.62 2.06
C SER A 271 -5.30 -8.50 3.53
N THR A 272 -4.16 -7.89 3.84
CA THR A 272 -3.85 -7.52 5.21
C THR A 272 -4.27 -6.08 5.50
N PRO A 273 -4.52 -5.69 6.78
CA PRO A 273 -4.97 -4.34 7.11
C PRO A 273 -3.98 -3.25 6.68
N HIS A 274 -4.50 -2.09 6.23
CA HIS A 274 -3.70 -0.89 6.02
C HIS A 274 -3.42 -0.12 7.32
N GLY A 275 -4.31 -0.23 8.30
CA GLY A 275 -4.14 0.25 9.67
C GLY A 275 -4.00 1.76 9.85
N GLY A 276 -4.50 2.56 8.92
CA GLY A 276 -4.47 4.03 9.04
C GLY A 276 -3.06 4.63 9.01
N GLY A 277 -2.16 4.07 8.22
CA GLY A 277 -0.76 4.50 8.12
C GLY A 277 0.22 3.64 8.92
N GLY A 278 -0.17 2.42 9.23
CA GLY A 278 0.59 1.48 10.06
C GLY A 278 0.98 0.20 9.36
N PRO A 279 0.37 -0.93 9.73
CA PRO A 279 0.89 -2.24 9.46
C PRO A 279 0.80 -2.60 7.97
N GLY A 280 1.79 -2.25 7.21
CA GLY A 280 1.99 -2.77 5.87
C GLY A 280 3.05 -3.86 5.86
N SER A 281 3.37 -4.37 4.67
CA SER A 281 4.55 -5.19 4.43
C SER A 281 4.92 -5.13 2.95
N GLY A 282 6.21 -5.12 2.67
CA GLY A 282 6.74 -4.96 1.31
C GLY A 282 7.87 -5.94 1.01
N PRO A 283 7.65 -7.27 1.10
CA PRO A 283 8.64 -8.24 0.67
C PRO A 283 9.21 -7.91 -0.71
N VAL A 284 10.44 -8.32 -0.96
CA VAL A 284 11.11 -8.11 -2.24
C VAL A 284 11.59 -9.44 -2.80
N GLY A 285 11.12 -9.75 -4.01
CA GLY A 285 11.57 -10.87 -4.82
C GLY A 285 12.63 -10.44 -5.82
N VAL A 286 13.59 -11.33 -6.10
CA VAL A 286 14.68 -11.06 -7.03
C VAL A 286 15.00 -12.27 -7.92
N ALA A 287 15.48 -11.98 -9.12
CA ALA A 287 16.04 -12.97 -10.02
C ALA A 287 17.32 -13.60 -9.42
N ALA A 288 17.70 -14.79 -9.89
CA ALA A 288 18.79 -15.59 -9.31
C ALA A 288 20.11 -14.84 -9.16
N HIS A 289 20.50 -14.02 -10.15
CA HIS A 289 21.76 -13.27 -10.15
C HIS A 289 21.80 -12.13 -9.11
N LEU A 290 20.66 -11.80 -8.48
CA LEU A 290 20.54 -10.79 -7.44
C LEU A 290 20.34 -11.37 -6.04
N ALA A 291 20.15 -12.69 -5.89
CA ALA A 291 19.82 -13.33 -4.64
C ALA A 291 20.85 -13.06 -3.52
N GLU A 292 22.15 -13.00 -3.88
CA GLU A 292 23.23 -12.74 -2.92
C GLU A 292 23.26 -11.31 -2.36
N PHE A 293 22.48 -10.37 -2.96
CA PHE A 293 22.39 -8.97 -2.51
C PHE A 293 21.18 -8.70 -1.61
N LEU A 294 20.34 -9.69 -1.34
CA LEU A 294 19.18 -9.52 -0.46
C LEU A 294 19.59 -8.96 0.91
N PRO A 295 18.69 -8.22 1.61
CA PRO A 295 18.91 -7.80 2.98
C PRO A 295 19.20 -8.98 3.92
N SER A 296 20.13 -8.81 4.86
CA SER A 296 20.48 -9.79 5.88
C SER A 296 19.66 -9.54 7.16
N PRO A 297 19.24 -10.62 7.86
CA PRO A 297 19.22 -12.01 7.43
C PRO A 297 17.94 -12.36 6.64
N ILE A 298 17.96 -13.49 5.94
CA ILE A 298 16.77 -14.17 5.40
C ILE A 298 16.52 -15.45 6.19
N VAL A 299 15.30 -15.93 6.22
CA VAL A 299 15.00 -17.25 6.82
C VAL A 299 15.37 -18.35 5.84
N GLY A 300 16.00 -19.40 6.34
CA GLY A 300 16.40 -20.56 5.55
C GLY A 300 16.48 -21.84 6.37
N ILE A 301 16.79 -22.94 5.73
CA ILE A 301 17.03 -24.25 6.36
C ILE A 301 18.49 -24.31 6.76
N LEU A 302 18.77 -24.54 8.03
CA LEU A 302 20.12 -24.75 8.57
C LEU A 302 20.51 -26.23 8.53
N GLU A 303 19.54 -27.11 8.81
CA GLU A 303 19.70 -28.57 8.75
C GLU A 303 18.48 -29.15 8.04
N GLU A 304 18.74 -29.98 7.03
CA GLU A 304 17.68 -30.65 6.28
C GLU A 304 16.94 -31.67 7.15
N ALA A 305 15.68 -31.95 6.80
CA ALA A 305 14.93 -33.02 7.47
C ALA A 305 15.60 -34.37 7.24
N ASP A 306 15.55 -35.23 8.25
CA ASP A 306 15.90 -36.65 8.14
C ASP A 306 14.75 -37.54 8.61
N ASP A 307 14.98 -38.86 8.71
CA ASP A 307 13.95 -39.83 9.11
C ASP A 307 13.47 -39.64 10.57
N GLU A 308 14.22 -38.94 11.40
CA GLU A 308 13.96 -38.76 12.84
C GLU A 308 13.54 -37.34 13.21
N GLN A 309 13.98 -36.33 12.44
CA GLN A 309 13.78 -34.92 12.78
C GLN A 309 13.31 -34.06 11.61
N PRO A 310 12.39 -33.08 11.87
CA PRO A 310 11.99 -32.09 10.88
C PRO A 310 13.18 -31.14 10.59
N PRO A 311 13.10 -30.36 9.48
CA PRO A 311 14.14 -29.41 9.14
C PRO A 311 14.31 -28.36 10.25
N LEU A 312 15.54 -27.95 10.52
CA LEU A 312 15.86 -26.85 11.42
C LEU A 312 15.89 -25.54 10.62
N PHE A 313 14.97 -24.63 10.93
CA PHE A 313 14.95 -23.29 10.33
C PHE A 313 15.79 -22.31 11.14
N GLY A 314 16.39 -21.35 10.46
CA GLY A 314 17.16 -20.30 11.09
C GLY A 314 17.43 -19.14 10.14
N PHE A 315 18.43 -18.33 10.49
CA PHE A 315 18.79 -17.14 9.74
C PHE A 315 20.06 -17.34 8.93
N ILE A 316 19.98 -16.99 7.65
CA ILE A 316 21.09 -17.08 6.68
C ILE A 316 21.46 -15.67 6.24
N GLU A 317 22.78 -15.42 6.11
CA GLU A 317 23.30 -14.17 5.61
C GLU A 317 23.67 -14.30 4.13
N PRO A 318 23.04 -13.53 3.22
CA PRO A 318 23.45 -13.49 1.82
C PRO A 318 24.88 -12.96 1.67
N LYS A 319 25.66 -13.52 0.74
CA LYS A 319 27.12 -13.28 0.64
C LYS A 319 27.52 -11.84 0.35
N ARG A 320 26.70 -11.10 -0.41
CA ARG A 320 26.93 -9.70 -0.84
C ARG A 320 25.80 -8.79 -0.37
N THR A 321 25.19 -9.15 0.75
CA THR A 321 24.01 -8.44 1.27
C THR A 321 24.20 -6.94 1.28
N ILE A 322 23.12 -6.20 0.99
CA ILE A 322 23.06 -4.75 1.20
C ILE A 322 22.97 -4.35 2.67
N GLY A 323 22.98 -5.32 3.59
CA GLY A 323 22.83 -5.13 5.02
C GLY A 323 21.38 -5.23 5.47
N ARG A 324 21.14 -4.87 6.73
CA ARG A 324 19.80 -4.89 7.33
C ARG A 324 19.04 -3.62 6.95
N VAL A 325 17.83 -3.78 6.41
CA VAL A 325 16.97 -2.63 6.00
C VAL A 325 15.92 -2.28 7.06
N LYS A 326 15.69 -3.17 8.02
CA LYS A 326 14.72 -2.96 9.11
C LYS A 326 15.21 -3.62 10.40
N ALA A 327 14.87 -3.04 11.56
CA ALA A 327 14.96 -3.74 12.83
C ALA A 327 14.06 -4.98 12.82
N PHE A 328 14.50 -6.08 13.41
CA PHE A 328 13.83 -7.39 13.40
C PHE A 328 13.73 -8.00 11.98
N HIS A 329 12.69 -8.78 11.70
CA HIS A 329 12.60 -9.64 10.52
C HIS A 329 11.36 -9.34 9.66
N GLY A 330 10.86 -8.11 9.68
CA GLY A 330 9.62 -7.68 9.02
C GLY A 330 8.46 -7.54 10.00
N HIS A 331 7.25 -7.37 9.47
CA HIS A 331 6.02 -7.27 10.25
C HIS A 331 5.37 -8.65 10.41
N PHE A 332 5.82 -9.43 11.40
CA PHE A 332 5.45 -10.83 11.54
C PHE A 332 3.94 -11.07 11.55
N GLY A 333 3.17 -10.25 12.26
CA GLY A 333 1.71 -10.37 12.26
C GLY A 333 1.07 -10.19 10.87
N MET A 334 1.70 -9.42 9.97
CA MET A 334 1.25 -9.32 8.58
C MET A 334 1.64 -10.57 7.78
N LEU A 335 2.78 -11.17 8.08
CA LEU A 335 3.21 -12.41 7.44
C LEU A 335 2.25 -13.56 7.78
N VAL A 336 1.81 -13.66 9.05
CA VAL A 336 0.80 -14.66 9.47
C VAL A 336 -0.52 -14.46 8.72
N ARG A 337 -1.03 -13.22 8.61
CA ARG A 337 -2.27 -12.92 7.88
C ARG A 337 -2.15 -13.28 6.41
N THR A 338 -1.04 -12.93 5.77
CA THR A 338 -0.77 -13.25 4.37
C THR A 338 -0.69 -14.76 4.15
N PHE A 339 0.03 -15.45 5.02
CA PHE A 339 0.11 -16.92 4.98
C PHE A 339 -1.28 -17.54 5.07
N THR A 340 -2.10 -17.09 6.00
CA THR A 340 -3.49 -17.57 6.18
C THR A 340 -4.32 -17.31 4.92
N TYR A 341 -4.23 -16.10 4.35
CA TYR A 341 -4.95 -15.73 3.13
C TYR A 341 -4.57 -16.65 1.96
N ILE A 342 -3.28 -16.86 1.71
CA ILE A 342 -2.80 -17.73 0.64
C ILE A 342 -3.25 -19.19 0.88
N ALA A 343 -3.11 -19.68 2.11
CA ALA A 343 -3.49 -21.05 2.47
C ALA A 343 -4.99 -21.33 2.27
N MET A 344 -5.84 -20.33 2.60
CA MET A 344 -7.29 -20.44 2.45
C MET A 344 -7.74 -20.45 0.99
N HIS A 345 -7.11 -19.66 0.14
CA HIS A 345 -7.49 -19.57 -1.27
C HIS A 345 -6.91 -20.72 -2.09
N GLY A 346 -5.69 -21.16 -1.77
CA GLY A 346 -4.95 -22.09 -2.62
C GLY A 346 -4.67 -21.50 -4.01
N PRO A 347 -4.04 -22.25 -4.91
CA PRO A 347 -3.66 -21.75 -6.24
C PRO A 347 -4.87 -21.35 -7.10
N GLU A 348 -5.95 -22.15 -7.07
CA GLU A 348 -7.17 -21.89 -7.84
C GLU A 348 -7.91 -20.64 -7.32
N GLY A 349 -8.04 -20.50 -6.00
CA GLY A 349 -8.68 -19.33 -5.38
C GLY A 349 -7.90 -18.05 -5.63
N LEU A 350 -6.56 -18.10 -5.60
CA LEU A 350 -5.72 -16.93 -5.95
C LEU A 350 -5.91 -16.50 -7.41
N ARG A 351 -6.04 -17.47 -8.34
CA ARG A 351 -6.37 -17.17 -9.73
C ARG A 351 -7.75 -16.52 -9.86
N GLN A 352 -8.76 -17.04 -9.15
CA GLN A 352 -10.10 -16.45 -9.13
C GLN A 352 -10.11 -15.04 -8.57
N VAL A 353 -9.27 -14.71 -7.58
CA VAL A 353 -9.06 -13.33 -7.10
C VAL A 353 -8.72 -12.40 -8.26
N ALA A 354 -7.74 -12.75 -9.09
CA ALA A 354 -7.35 -11.92 -10.23
C ALA A 354 -8.47 -11.84 -11.29
N GLU A 355 -9.09 -12.97 -11.62
CA GLU A 355 -10.16 -13.03 -12.62
C GLU A 355 -11.37 -12.16 -12.22
N TYR A 356 -11.81 -12.23 -10.94
CA TYR A 356 -12.92 -11.42 -10.45
C TYR A 356 -12.56 -9.95 -10.30
N ALA A 357 -11.34 -9.62 -9.88
CA ALA A 357 -10.89 -8.23 -9.81
C ALA A 357 -10.95 -7.56 -11.20
N VAL A 358 -10.45 -8.25 -12.22
CA VAL A 358 -10.51 -7.77 -13.62
C VAL A 358 -11.94 -7.72 -14.15
N LEU A 359 -12.76 -8.72 -13.85
CA LEU A 359 -14.17 -8.75 -14.25
C LEU A 359 -14.95 -7.55 -13.66
N ASN A 360 -14.81 -7.32 -12.35
CA ASN A 360 -15.50 -6.24 -11.65
C ASN A 360 -15.09 -4.87 -12.16
N ALA A 361 -13.80 -4.64 -12.44
CA ALA A 361 -13.32 -3.38 -13.00
C ALA A 361 -13.90 -3.12 -14.41
N ASN A 362 -13.87 -4.12 -15.28
CA ASN A 362 -14.45 -3.99 -16.63
C ASN A 362 -15.98 -3.86 -16.60
N TYR A 363 -16.65 -4.49 -15.64
CA TYR A 363 -18.09 -4.32 -15.44
C TYR A 363 -18.43 -2.86 -15.10
N LEU A 364 -17.75 -2.26 -14.11
CA LEU A 364 -17.95 -0.85 -13.77
C LEU A 364 -17.58 0.08 -14.92
N LEU A 365 -16.46 -0.17 -15.59
CA LEU A 365 -16.04 0.59 -16.77
C LEU A 365 -17.14 0.58 -17.84
N ALA A 366 -17.73 -0.57 -18.13
CA ALA A 366 -18.81 -0.69 -19.10
C ALA A 366 -20.08 0.07 -18.68
N ARG A 367 -20.42 0.07 -17.37
CA ARG A 367 -21.58 0.82 -16.82
C ARG A 367 -21.39 2.33 -16.88
N LEU A 368 -20.15 2.82 -16.77
CA LEU A 368 -19.85 4.25 -16.73
C LEU A 368 -19.50 4.85 -18.11
N ARG A 369 -19.26 4.02 -19.13
CA ARG A 369 -19.08 4.47 -20.50
C ARG A 369 -20.23 5.35 -20.97
N GLY A 370 -19.88 6.48 -21.61
CA GLY A 370 -20.88 7.45 -22.07
C GLY A 370 -21.36 8.43 -21.01
N THR A 371 -21.09 8.16 -19.72
CA THR A 371 -21.35 9.12 -18.62
C THR A 371 -20.10 9.92 -18.30
N TYR A 372 -18.96 9.24 -18.17
CA TYR A 372 -17.65 9.83 -17.94
C TYR A 372 -16.72 9.49 -19.11
N ARG A 373 -15.84 10.42 -19.47
CA ARG A 373 -14.82 10.16 -20.48
C ARG A 373 -13.76 9.24 -19.90
N VAL A 374 -13.42 8.19 -20.67
CA VAL A 374 -12.31 7.27 -20.37
C VAL A 374 -11.20 7.56 -21.37
N PRO A 375 -10.07 8.18 -20.97
CA PRO A 375 -9.03 8.61 -21.91
C PRO A 375 -8.38 7.47 -22.69
N TYR A 376 -8.20 6.31 -22.02
CA TYR A 376 -7.65 5.09 -22.61
C TYR A 376 -8.74 4.00 -22.62
N ASP A 377 -9.72 4.13 -23.53
CA ASP A 377 -10.88 3.22 -23.61
C ASP A 377 -10.49 1.87 -24.25
N ARG A 378 -9.92 1.00 -23.43
CA ARG A 378 -9.61 -0.38 -23.76
C ARG A 378 -9.98 -1.28 -22.56
N ILE A 379 -9.91 -2.60 -22.74
CA ILE A 379 -10.08 -3.55 -21.62
C ILE A 379 -9.03 -3.23 -20.55
N CYS A 380 -9.51 -2.96 -19.34
CA CYS A 380 -8.65 -2.70 -18.19
C CYS A 380 -8.36 -3.99 -17.41
N MET A 381 -7.38 -3.91 -16.51
CA MET A 381 -7.10 -4.94 -15.55
C MET A 381 -8.01 -4.76 -14.31
N HIS A 382 -7.45 -4.70 -13.10
CA HIS A 382 -8.22 -4.64 -11.84
C HIS A 382 -8.76 -3.24 -11.48
N GLU A 383 -8.35 -2.21 -12.20
CA GLU A 383 -8.74 -0.81 -12.00
C GLU A 383 -8.83 -0.08 -13.33
N PHE A 384 -9.45 1.09 -13.35
CA PHE A 384 -9.50 1.97 -14.51
C PHE A 384 -9.54 3.43 -14.09
N VAL A 385 -9.24 4.33 -15.04
CA VAL A 385 -9.26 5.78 -14.81
C VAL A 385 -10.28 6.43 -15.73
N ALA A 386 -11.20 7.20 -15.15
CA ALA A 386 -12.11 8.08 -15.85
C ALA A 386 -11.78 9.55 -15.53
N GLU A 387 -12.17 10.49 -16.40
CA GLU A 387 -12.10 11.91 -16.07
C GLU A 387 -13.27 12.29 -15.16
N GLY A 388 -12.96 12.91 -14.02
CA GLY A 388 -13.94 13.44 -13.06
C GLY A 388 -14.53 14.77 -13.52
N ARG A 389 -14.98 14.80 -14.78
CA ARG A 389 -15.65 15.91 -15.42
C ARG A 389 -16.90 15.43 -16.12
N VAL A 390 -17.92 16.27 -16.12
CA VAL A 390 -19.16 16.02 -16.85
C VAL A 390 -19.27 17.05 -17.96
N GLU A 391 -19.41 16.59 -19.21
CA GLU A 391 -19.50 17.46 -20.35
C GLU A 391 -20.66 18.45 -20.20
N GLY A 392 -20.38 19.75 -20.40
CA GLY A 392 -21.37 20.83 -20.29
C GLY A 392 -21.70 21.25 -18.87
N ALA A 393 -21.00 20.74 -17.83
CA ALA A 393 -21.17 21.12 -16.44
C ALA A 393 -19.89 21.74 -15.87
N ASP A 394 -20.03 22.72 -14.97
CA ASP A 394 -18.92 23.34 -14.25
C ASP A 394 -18.71 22.62 -12.91
N VAL A 395 -18.21 21.38 -12.98
CA VAL A 395 -17.90 20.55 -11.80
C VAL A 395 -16.55 19.87 -11.99
N HIS A 396 -15.87 19.61 -10.88
CA HIS A 396 -14.55 19.01 -10.81
C HIS A 396 -14.57 17.64 -10.13
N ALA A 397 -13.48 16.88 -10.28
CA ALA A 397 -13.33 15.55 -9.65
C ALA A 397 -13.59 15.60 -8.14
N LEU A 398 -13.14 16.66 -7.44
CA LEU A 398 -13.40 16.85 -6.02
C LEU A 398 -14.88 17.00 -5.70
N ASP A 399 -15.67 17.69 -6.54
CA ASP A 399 -17.09 17.88 -6.32
C ASP A 399 -17.84 16.55 -6.43
N ILE A 400 -17.49 15.76 -7.44
CA ILE A 400 -18.01 14.39 -7.61
C ILE A 400 -17.64 13.50 -6.43
N ALA A 401 -16.37 13.55 -6.00
CA ALA A 401 -15.87 12.80 -4.85
C ALA A 401 -16.62 13.15 -3.55
N LYS A 402 -16.83 14.45 -3.29
CA LYS A 402 -17.59 14.92 -2.11
C LYS A 402 -19.05 14.54 -2.21
N ARG A 403 -19.65 14.57 -3.40
CA ARG A 403 -21.05 14.18 -3.59
C ARG A 403 -21.28 12.68 -3.43
N LEU A 404 -20.30 11.82 -3.78
CA LEU A 404 -20.37 10.37 -3.52
C LEU A 404 -20.54 10.06 -2.03
N MET A 405 -19.96 10.87 -1.13
CA MET A 405 -20.13 10.68 0.32
C MET A 405 -21.61 10.83 0.75
N ASP A 406 -22.40 11.65 0.04
CA ASP A 406 -23.84 11.79 0.29
C ASP A 406 -24.67 10.59 -0.21
N TYR A 407 -24.07 9.76 -1.08
CA TYR A 407 -24.60 8.47 -1.52
C TYR A 407 -24.06 7.29 -0.70
N ASP A 408 -23.44 7.57 0.44
CA ASP A 408 -22.89 6.60 1.38
C ASP A 408 -21.72 5.77 0.82
N PHE A 409 -21.01 6.29 -0.20
CA PHE A 409 -19.81 5.69 -0.77
C PHE A 409 -18.54 6.46 -0.40
N HIS A 410 -17.46 5.72 -0.16
CA HIS A 410 -16.12 6.32 -0.16
C HIS A 410 -15.75 6.76 -1.59
N PRO A 411 -15.21 7.97 -1.79
CA PRO A 411 -14.77 8.39 -3.11
C PRO A 411 -13.57 7.57 -3.61
N PRO A 412 -13.43 7.40 -4.94
CA PRO A 412 -12.23 6.81 -5.53
C PRO A 412 -11.04 7.77 -5.39
N THR A 413 -9.84 7.30 -5.76
CA THR A 413 -8.66 8.16 -5.87
C THR A 413 -8.90 9.24 -6.91
N ASN A 414 -8.73 10.51 -6.53
CA ASN A 414 -8.87 11.65 -7.43
C ASN A 414 -7.53 12.34 -7.68
N TYR A 415 -7.40 13.03 -8.82
CA TYR A 415 -6.20 13.74 -9.29
C TYR A 415 -4.96 12.87 -9.50
N PHE A 416 -5.12 11.56 -9.58
CA PHE A 416 -4.05 10.60 -9.87
C PHE A 416 -4.58 9.51 -10.83
N PRO A 417 -3.79 9.04 -11.82
CA PRO A 417 -2.43 9.44 -12.18
C PRO A 417 -2.36 10.84 -12.83
N LEU A 418 -1.22 11.52 -12.67
CA LEU A 418 -1.05 12.92 -13.06
C LEU A 418 -1.19 13.18 -14.58
N ILE A 419 -1.01 12.16 -15.40
CA ILE A 419 -1.15 12.24 -16.86
C ILE A 419 -2.61 12.39 -17.32
N ILE A 420 -3.57 12.15 -16.41
CA ILE A 420 -5.00 12.35 -16.66
C ILE A 420 -5.47 13.56 -15.85
N HIS A 421 -5.98 14.56 -16.56
CA HIS A 421 -6.54 15.74 -15.92
C HIS A 421 -7.85 15.38 -15.19
N GLU A 422 -8.00 15.81 -13.92
CA GLU A 422 -9.20 15.51 -13.11
C GLU A 422 -9.49 14.01 -13.00
N ALA A 423 -8.46 13.19 -12.83
CA ALA A 423 -8.61 11.74 -12.77
C ALA A 423 -9.51 11.29 -11.62
N LEU A 424 -10.35 10.29 -11.90
CA LEU A 424 -11.01 9.41 -10.94
C LEU A 424 -10.53 7.98 -11.22
N MET A 425 -9.72 7.43 -10.33
CA MET A 425 -9.18 6.07 -10.44
C MET A 425 -9.99 5.13 -9.55
N ILE A 426 -10.60 4.14 -10.15
CA ILE A 426 -11.57 3.24 -9.51
C ILE A 426 -11.05 1.82 -9.53
N GLU A 427 -10.91 1.23 -8.35
CA GLU A 427 -10.57 -0.19 -8.15
C GLU A 427 -11.67 -0.86 -7.32
N PRO A 428 -12.54 -1.69 -7.93
CA PRO A 428 -13.64 -2.31 -7.20
C PRO A 428 -13.23 -3.51 -6.34
N THR A 429 -12.09 -4.11 -6.61
CA THR A 429 -11.60 -5.37 -6.06
C THR A 429 -12.50 -6.58 -6.41
N GLU A 430 -12.05 -7.78 -6.11
CA GLU A 430 -12.81 -9.01 -6.25
C GLU A 430 -13.84 -9.25 -5.15
N THR A 431 -13.73 -8.51 -4.03
CA THR A 431 -14.57 -8.74 -2.84
C THR A 431 -15.96 -8.12 -2.95
N GLU A 432 -16.17 -7.25 -3.91
CA GLU A 432 -17.46 -6.58 -4.10
C GLU A 432 -18.42 -7.42 -4.97
N ASN A 433 -19.68 -7.47 -4.55
CA ASN A 433 -20.73 -8.13 -5.30
C ASN A 433 -21.36 -7.20 -6.34
N LYS A 434 -22.12 -7.80 -7.26
CA LYS A 434 -22.76 -7.08 -8.36
C LYS A 434 -23.71 -5.97 -7.90
N ASP A 435 -24.48 -6.20 -6.83
CA ASP A 435 -25.45 -5.23 -6.33
C ASP A 435 -24.75 -3.96 -5.80
N THR A 436 -23.62 -4.13 -5.11
CA THR A 436 -22.76 -3.02 -4.67
C THR A 436 -22.20 -2.25 -5.86
N LEU A 437 -21.70 -2.96 -6.87
CA LEU A 437 -21.15 -2.35 -8.09
C LEU A 437 -22.23 -1.57 -8.85
N ASP A 438 -23.45 -2.13 -8.97
CA ASP A 438 -24.59 -1.46 -9.60
C ASP A 438 -24.96 -0.18 -8.85
N ALA A 439 -25.08 -0.25 -7.53
CA ALA A 439 -25.43 0.91 -6.70
C ALA A 439 -24.38 2.03 -6.82
N PHE A 440 -23.07 1.67 -6.85
CA PHE A 440 -22.00 2.64 -7.04
C PHE A 440 -22.05 3.29 -8.45
N ALA A 441 -22.26 2.49 -9.49
CA ALA A 441 -22.39 3.01 -10.85
C ALA A 441 -23.61 3.95 -10.99
N GLU A 442 -24.75 3.57 -10.40
CA GLU A 442 -25.95 4.39 -10.38
C GLU A 442 -25.76 5.71 -9.63
N ALA A 443 -25.02 5.69 -8.50
CA ALA A 443 -24.67 6.91 -7.79
C ALA A 443 -23.86 7.86 -8.66
N LEU A 444 -22.81 7.36 -9.34
CA LEU A 444 -21.99 8.16 -10.25
C LEU A 444 -22.79 8.70 -11.44
N ILE A 445 -23.70 7.91 -12.04
CA ILE A 445 -24.58 8.35 -13.14
C ILE A 445 -25.50 9.48 -12.65
N LYS A 446 -26.15 9.33 -11.48
CA LYS A 446 -27.00 10.37 -10.90
C LYS A 446 -26.21 11.64 -10.60
N ILE A 447 -25.00 11.52 -10.07
CA ILE A 447 -24.11 12.68 -9.83
C ILE A 447 -23.81 13.43 -11.14
N ALA A 448 -23.61 12.70 -12.24
CA ALA A 448 -23.40 13.32 -13.54
C ALA A 448 -24.67 14.05 -14.07
N GLU A 449 -25.87 13.55 -13.75
CA GLU A 449 -27.14 14.22 -14.05
C GLU A 449 -27.33 15.46 -13.17
N GLU A 450 -27.05 15.36 -11.87
CA GLU A 450 -27.07 16.49 -10.93
C GLU A 450 -26.08 17.58 -11.34
N ALA A 451 -24.89 17.20 -11.82
CA ALA A 451 -23.89 18.14 -12.31
C ALA A 451 -24.42 19.03 -13.45
N LYS A 452 -25.26 18.49 -14.33
CA LYS A 452 -25.87 19.22 -15.45
C LYS A 452 -27.05 20.07 -15.04
N THR A 453 -27.81 19.66 -14.04
CA THR A 453 -29.09 20.27 -13.66
C THR A 453 -29.00 21.17 -12.43
N THR A 454 -28.16 20.83 -11.49
CA THR A 454 -28.02 21.50 -10.19
C THR A 454 -26.57 21.48 -9.69
N PRO A 455 -25.60 22.09 -10.42
CA PRO A 455 -24.19 22.05 -10.07
C PRO A 455 -23.86 22.57 -8.65
N ASP A 456 -24.64 23.56 -8.18
CA ASP A 456 -24.49 24.11 -6.81
C ASP A 456 -24.64 23.04 -5.72
N LEU A 457 -25.42 21.98 -5.99
CA LEU A 457 -25.58 20.86 -5.08
C LEU A 457 -24.24 20.10 -4.90
N LEU A 458 -23.46 19.96 -5.96
CA LEU A 458 -22.16 19.32 -5.91
C LEU A 458 -21.10 20.23 -5.29
N HIS A 459 -21.14 21.53 -5.59
CA HIS A 459 -20.21 22.51 -5.02
C HIS A 459 -20.36 22.62 -3.49
N ALA A 460 -21.56 22.44 -2.97
CA ALA A 460 -21.85 22.48 -1.53
C ALA A 460 -21.68 21.13 -0.84
N ALA A 461 -21.50 20.03 -1.58
CA ALA A 461 -21.33 18.69 -0.99
C ALA A 461 -20.00 18.57 -0.19
N PRO A 462 -19.97 17.71 0.87
CA PRO A 462 -20.99 16.77 1.30
C PRO A 462 -22.05 17.41 2.20
N HIS A 463 -23.26 16.86 2.18
CA HIS A 463 -24.40 17.37 2.96
C HIS A 463 -24.77 16.47 4.16
N LYS A 464 -24.48 15.17 4.07
CA LYS A 464 -24.86 14.17 5.08
C LYS A 464 -23.77 13.89 6.11
N THR A 465 -22.54 14.25 5.82
CA THR A 465 -21.42 13.99 6.73
C THR A 465 -21.39 14.97 7.89
N PRO A 466 -20.84 14.60 9.06
CA PRO A 466 -20.71 15.50 10.20
C PRO A 466 -19.90 16.77 9.92
N PHE A 467 -18.99 16.69 8.94
CA PHE A 467 -18.15 17.80 8.51
C PHE A 467 -18.39 18.09 7.03
N GLY A 468 -18.54 19.36 6.70
CA GLY A 468 -18.58 19.83 5.31
C GLY A 468 -17.18 19.96 4.70
N ARG A 469 -17.05 20.81 3.69
CA ARG A 469 -15.75 21.14 3.09
C ARG A 469 -14.87 21.87 4.10
N VAL A 470 -13.61 21.46 4.17
CA VAL A 470 -12.58 22.12 4.99
C VAL A 470 -11.70 23.01 4.11
N ASP A 471 -11.08 24.02 4.69
CA ASP A 471 -10.05 24.81 4.02
C ASP A 471 -8.74 24.02 3.96
N GLU A 472 -8.56 23.25 2.89
CA GLU A 472 -7.40 22.39 2.68
C GLU A 472 -6.10 23.20 2.53
N VAL A 473 -6.19 24.42 1.96
CA VAL A 473 -5.02 25.32 1.79
C VAL A 473 -4.55 25.82 3.14
N LYS A 474 -5.47 26.25 3.99
CA LYS A 474 -5.15 26.66 5.36
C LYS A 474 -4.60 25.51 6.16
N ALA A 475 -5.23 24.33 6.08
CA ALA A 475 -4.79 23.12 6.78
C ALA A 475 -3.35 22.72 6.41
N ALA A 476 -2.96 22.90 5.14
CA ALA A 476 -1.62 22.59 4.66
C ALA A 476 -0.57 23.65 5.03
N ARG A 477 -0.94 24.93 5.08
CA ARG A 477 -0.02 26.07 5.31
C ARG A 477 0.09 26.49 6.76
N GLU A 478 -0.98 26.35 7.52
CA GLU A 478 -1.11 26.75 8.92
C GLU A 478 -1.34 25.52 9.80
N LEU A 479 -0.33 24.63 9.87
CA LEU A 479 -0.43 23.37 10.59
C LEU A 479 -0.69 23.60 12.09
N VAL A 480 -1.82 23.11 12.57
CA VAL A 480 -2.13 22.99 13.98
C VAL A 480 -2.08 21.51 14.37
N LEU A 481 -0.96 21.09 14.96
CA LEU A 481 -0.67 19.70 15.28
C LEU A 481 -1.15 19.26 16.67
N CYS A 482 -1.75 20.18 17.43
CA CYS A 482 -2.22 19.93 18.78
C CYS A 482 -3.68 20.35 18.92
N CYS A 483 -4.53 19.43 19.39
CA CYS A 483 -5.95 19.72 19.65
C CYS A 483 -6.19 20.50 20.96
N TRP A 484 -5.15 20.64 21.80
CA TRP A 484 -5.16 21.39 23.04
C TRP A 484 -3.85 22.16 23.20
N LEU A 485 -3.96 23.47 23.24
CA LEU A 485 -2.83 24.37 23.52
C LEU A 485 -3.04 24.99 24.89
N PRO A 486 -2.11 24.84 25.84
CA PRO A 486 -2.13 25.63 27.06
C PRO A 486 -2.21 27.14 26.73
N GLU A 487 -2.96 27.91 27.48
CA GLU A 487 -3.14 29.36 27.24
C GLU A 487 -1.80 30.12 27.10
N ASN A 488 -0.70 29.56 27.55
CA ASN A 488 0.64 30.12 27.54
C ASN A 488 1.57 29.61 26.42
N TYR A 489 1.08 28.74 25.51
CA TYR A 489 1.94 28.13 24.49
C TYR A 489 2.28 29.09 23.30
N ASN A 490 1.54 30.20 23.18
CA ASN A 490 1.72 31.18 22.13
C ASN A 490 2.52 32.46 22.62
N LYS A 491 3.32 32.31 23.66
CA LYS A 491 4.20 33.41 24.12
C LYS A 491 5.65 33.09 23.89
#